data_0c13ba566a6fc321f297523333ff7fb4
#
_entry.id   0c13ba566a6fc321f297523333ff7fb4
#
_cell.length_a   1.000
_cell.length_b   1.000
_cell.length_c   1.000
_cell.angle_alpha   90.00
_cell.angle_beta   90.00
_cell.angle_gamma   90.00
#
_symmetry.space_group_name_H-M   'P 1'
#
loop_
_entity.id
_entity.type
_entity.pdbx_description
1 polymer ?
#
loop_
_entity_poly.entity_id
_entity_poly.type
_entity_poly.pdbx_seq_one_letter_code
_entity_poly.pdbx_strand_id
1 'polypeptide(L)'
;WSEWPLKADKFSSWINSVNGNGYGVNLFIDYETFGEHQWQDTGVFEFMRYLPQEILRHPDNNFKTPKEVATAFDAVDVLDVPNLVSWADTERDLSAWLGNPMQHNAIVELYKLESIIKELSNSEMLTIWRRLQGSDHFYYMCTKYFADGDVHKYFNPYNSPYDSFINFMNVLDNLKLRCLDASMQEGQAVVKTI
;
A
#
# COMPACT_ATOMS: atom_id res chain seq x y z
N TRP A 1 -6.80 -23.67 16.28
CA TRP A 1 -7.64 -23.91 15.11
C TRP A 1 -7.53 -25.36 14.66
N SER A 2 -8.67 -26.06 14.52
CA SER A 2 -8.75 -27.50 14.27
C SER A 2 -8.30 -27.92 12.87
N GLU A 3 -8.22 -27.00 11.92
CA GLU A 3 -7.86 -27.26 10.52
C GLU A 3 -6.36 -27.04 10.24
N TRP A 4 -5.56 -26.81 11.29
CA TRP A 4 -4.13 -26.66 11.14
C TRP A 4 -3.41 -28.01 11.02
N PRO A 5 -2.45 -28.19 10.08
CA PRO A 5 -2.14 -27.27 8.96
C PRO A 5 -3.20 -27.35 7.85
N LEU A 6 -3.58 -26.20 7.32
CA LEU A 6 -4.55 -26.13 6.23
C LEU A 6 -3.97 -26.75 4.96
N LYS A 7 -4.69 -27.69 4.36
CA LYS A 7 -4.30 -28.37 3.12
C LYS A 7 -5.06 -27.77 1.92
N ALA A 8 -4.43 -27.87 0.74
CA ALA A 8 -4.98 -27.31 -0.50
C ALA A 8 -6.32 -27.94 -0.90
N ASP A 9 -6.49 -29.23 -0.72
CA ASP A 9 -7.75 -29.97 -0.98
C ASP A 9 -8.88 -29.49 -0.06
N LYS A 10 -8.58 -29.28 1.22
CA LYS A 10 -9.54 -28.75 2.18
C LYS A 10 -9.98 -27.31 1.82
N PHE A 11 -9.02 -26.45 1.52
CA PHE A 11 -9.32 -25.10 1.09
C PHE A 11 -10.14 -25.08 -0.21
N SER A 12 -9.77 -25.89 -1.20
CA SER A 12 -10.53 -26.07 -2.42
C SER A 12 -11.97 -26.53 -2.15
N SER A 13 -12.16 -27.44 -1.16
CA SER A 13 -13.52 -27.88 -0.80
C SER A 13 -14.38 -26.72 -0.25
N TRP A 14 -13.77 -25.79 0.50
CA TRP A 14 -14.48 -24.60 0.97
C TRP A 14 -14.86 -23.66 -0.18
N ILE A 15 -13.95 -23.44 -1.13
CA ILE A 15 -14.26 -22.68 -2.36
C ILE A 15 -15.43 -23.34 -3.09
N ASN A 16 -15.39 -24.65 -3.28
CA ASN A 16 -16.43 -25.39 -3.97
C ASN A 16 -17.79 -25.39 -3.25
N SER A 17 -17.80 -25.22 -1.92
CA SER A 17 -19.06 -25.19 -1.15
C SER A 17 -19.94 -23.98 -1.47
N VAL A 18 -19.39 -22.91 -2.03
CA VAL A 18 -20.12 -21.72 -2.45
C VAL A 18 -20.40 -21.68 -3.96
N ASN A 19 -20.00 -22.72 -4.70
CA ASN A 19 -20.21 -22.82 -6.14
C ASN A 19 -21.71 -22.82 -6.47
N GLY A 20 -22.10 -22.01 -7.45
CA GLY A 20 -23.50 -21.79 -7.82
C GLY A 20 -24.20 -20.64 -7.06
N ASN A 21 -23.57 -20.07 -6.03
CA ASN A 21 -24.13 -18.94 -5.28
C ASN A 21 -23.69 -17.56 -5.79
N GLY A 22 -22.81 -17.52 -6.79
CA GLY A 22 -22.28 -16.28 -7.36
C GLY A 22 -21.36 -16.55 -8.53
N TYR A 23 -20.80 -15.51 -9.11
CA TYR A 23 -19.92 -15.59 -10.28
C TYR A 23 -18.46 -15.86 -9.94
N GLY A 24 -18.01 -15.57 -8.73
CA GLY A 24 -16.62 -15.73 -8.36
C GLY A 24 -16.36 -15.61 -6.87
N VAL A 25 -15.18 -16.05 -6.48
CA VAL A 25 -14.61 -15.89 -5.14
C VAL A 25 -13.35 -15.06 -5.25
N ASN A 26 -13.29 -13.95 -4.52
CA ASN A 26 -12.09 -13.12 -4.44
C ASN A 26 -11.17 -13.65 -3.34
N LEU A 27 -9.91 -13.90 -3.69
CA LEU A 27 -8.86 -14.28 -2.73
C LEU A 27 -7.94 -13.07 -2.54
N PHE A 28 -7.98 -12.49 -1.34
CA PHE A 28 -7.11 -11.39 -0.92
C PHE A 28 -6.23 -11.88 0.21
N ILE A 29 -4.93 -11.77 0.04
CA ILE A 29 -3.95 -12.19 1.03
C ILE A 29 -2.66 -11.39 0.87
N ASP A 30 -2.00 -11.10 1.98
CA ASP A 30 -0.71 -10.44 2.00
C ASP A 30 0.40 -11.37 1.53
N TYR A 31 1.33 -10.85 0.73
CA TYR A 31 2.46 -11.62 0.22
C TYR A 31 3.38 -12.11 1.34
N GLU A 32 3.57 -11.34 2.39
CA GLU A 32 4.40 -11.69 3.54
C GLU A 32 3.85 -12.89 4.33
N THR A 33 2.61 -13.28 4.08
CA THR A 33 2.10 -14.58 4.57
C THR A 33 3.01 -15.74 4.12
N PHE A 34 3.56 -15.64 2.90
CA PHE A 34 4.35 -16.70 2.27
C PHE A 34 5.86 -16.44 2.43
N GLY A 35 6.44 -16.87 3.54
CA GLY A 35 7.87 -16.82 3.79
C GLY A 35 8.31 -15.89 4.90
N GLU A 36 7.42 -15.02 5.39
CA GLU A 36 7.69 -14.17 6.55
C GLU A 36 6.82 -14.57 7.75
N HIS A 37 5.51 -14.62 7.61
CA HIS A 37 4.61 -15.05 8.69
C HIS A 37 4.46 -16.57 8.75
N GLN A 38 4.50 -17.23 7.59
CA GLN A 38 4.45 -18.67 7.47
C GLN A 38 5.70 -19.16 6.73
N TRP A 39 6.55 -19.86 7.45
CA TRP A 39 7.83 -20.35 6.94
C TRP A 39 7.66 -21.69 6.22
N GLN A 40 8.75 -22.19 5.61
CA GLN A 40 8.74 -23.45 4.86
C GLN A 40 8.29 -24.65 5.70
N ASP A 41 8.65 -24.70 6.96
CA ASP A 41 8.30 -25.76 7.91
C ASP A 41 6.80 -25.85 8.23
N THR A 42 6.05 -24.78 8.00
CA THR A 42 4.57 -24.79 8.13
C THR A 42 3.86 -25.48 6.97
N GLY A 43 4.59 -25.78 5.87
CA GLY A 43 4.02 -26.38 4.66
C GLY A 43 3.32 -25.38 3.74
N VAL A 44 3.42 -24.06 3.99
CA VAL A 44 2.71 -23.02 3.21
C VAL A 44 3.08 -23.03 1.73
N PHE A 45 4.35 -23.32 1.39
CA PHE A 45 4.78 -23.38 -0.01
C PHE A 45 4.23 -24.61 -0.74
N GLU A 46 4.11 -25.75 -0.06
CA GLU A 46 3.44 -26.93 -0.62
C GLU A 46 1.94 -26.68 -0.78
N PHE A 47 1.31 -26.03 0.19
CA PHE A 47 -0.08 -25.57 0.05
C PHE A 47 -0.25 -24.74 -1.23
N MET A 48 0.59 -23.72 -1.46
CA MET A 48 0.52 -22.86 -2.64
C MET A 48 0.82 -23.61 -3.94
N ARG A 49 1.71 -24.57 -3.92
CA ARG A 49 2.03 -25.42 -5.09
C ARG A 49 0.84 -26.23 -5.56
N TYR A 50 0.08 -26.81 -4.62
CA TYR A 50 -1.03 -27.69 -4.95
C TYR A 50 -2.38 -26.98 -5.09
N LEU A 51 -2.55 -25.81 -4.47
CA LEU A 51 -3.81 -25.09 -4.45
C LEU A 51 -4.43 -24.85 -5.84
N PRO A 52 -3.68 -24.37 -6.87
CA PRO A 52 -4.25 -24.17 -8.19
C PRO A 52 -4.81 -25.45 -8.81
N GLN A 53 -4.10 -26.55 -8.65
CA GLN A 53 -4.54 -27.84 -9.20
C GLN A 53 -5.78 -28.37 -8.49
N GLU A 54 -5.85 -28.23 -7.16
CA GLU A 54 -7.00 -28.67 -6.38
C GLU A 54 -8.26 -27.86 -6.70
N ILE A 55 -8.12 -26.54 -6.91
CA ILE A 55 -9.24 -25.68 -7.32
C ILE A 55 -9.72 -26.07 -8.72
N LEU A 56 -8.81 -26.30 -9.68
CA LEU A 56 -9.12 -26.61 -11.08
C LEU A 56 -9.61 -28.06 -11.29
N ARG A 57 -9.59 -28.91 -10.28
CA ARG A 57 -10.24 -30.25 -10.36
C ARG A 57 -11.75 -30.16 -10.54
N HIS A 58 -12.36 -29.10 -10.05
CA HIS A 58 -13.78 -28.89 -10.29
C HIS A 58 -13.98 -28.26 -11.69
N PRO A 59 -14.81 -28.85 -12.58
CA PRO A 59 -14.90 -28.42 -13.96
C PRO A 59 -15.42 -27.00 -14.17
N ASP A 60 -16.18 -26.48 -13.21
CA ASP A 60 -16.75 -25.11 -13.29
C ASP A 60 -15.78 -24.03 -12.76
N ASN A 61 -14.68 -24.44 -12.14
CA ASN A 61 -13.71 -23.50 -11.59
C ASN A 61 -12.69 -23.05 -12.64
N ASN A 62 -12.36 -21.76 -12.58
CA ASN A 62 -11.31 -21.16 -13.39
C ASN A 62 -10.68 -20.00 -12.64
N PHE A 63 -9.45 -19.66 -12.96
CA PHE A 63 -8.81 -18.45 -12.46
C PHE A 63 -9.00 -17.30 -13.44
N LYS A 64 -9.32 -16.12 -12.92
CA LYS A 64 -9.46 -14.90 -13.71
C LYS A 64 -8.77 -13.74 -13.00
N THR A 65 -8.17 -12.87 -13.77
CA THR A 65 -7.72 -11.58 -13.27
C THR A 65 -8.92 -10.67 -12.97
N PRO A 66 -8.78 -9.63 -12.11
CA PRO A 66 -9.85 -8.67 -11.87
C PRO A 66 -10.39 -8.04 -13.17
N LYS A 67 -9.52 -7.77 -14.15
CA LYS A 67 -9.93 -7.23 -15.46
C LYS A 67 -10.80 -8.20 -16.24
N GLU A 68 -10.45 -9.48 -16.26
CA GLU A 68 -11.25 -10.51 -16.94
C GLU A 68 -12.61 -10.70 -16.28
N VAL A 69 -12.67 -10.62 -14.93
CA VAL A 69 -13.93 -10.67 -14.19
C VAL A 69 -14.80 -9.45 -14.54
N ALA A 70 -14.24 -8.25 -14.51
CA ALA A 70 -14.96 -7.02 -14.84
C ALA A 70 -15.44 -6.96 -16.30
N THR A 71 -14.80 -7.72 -17.21
CA THR A 71 -15.23 -7.83 -18.62
C THR A 71 -16.28 -8.91 -18.82
N ALA A 72 -16.23 -9.99 -18.03
CA ALA A 72 -17.09 -11.16 -18.20
C ALA A 72 -18.44 -11.03 -17.50
N PHE A 73 -18.53 -10.22 -16.46
CA PHE A 73 -19.71 -10.09 -15.60
C PHE A 73 -20.10 -8.63 -15.41
N ASP A 74 -21.39 -8.35 -15.43
CA ASP A 74 -21.91 -7.03 -15.12
C ASP A 74 -21.75 -6.73 -13.61
N ALA A 75 -21.65 -5.44 -13.27
CA ALA A 75 -21.70 -5.00 -11.89
C ALA A 75 -23.08 -5.32 -11.29
N VAL A 76 -23.10 -5.96 -10.14
CA VAL A 76 -24.34 -6.38 -9.47
C VAL A 76 -24.82 -5.37 -8.45
N ASP A 77 -23.90 -4.56 -7.91
CA ASP A 77 -24.21 -3.53 -6.92
C ASP A 77 -23.07 -2.52 -6.80
N VAL A 78 -23.27 -1.50 -5.97
CA VAL A 78 -22.27 -0.48 -5.60
C VAL A 78 -21.89 -0.67 -4.14
N LEU A 79 -20.60 -0.91 -3.89
CA LEU A 79 -20.06 -0.92 -2.52
C LEU A 79 -19.54 0.48 -2.20
N ASP A 80 -20.14 1.13 -1.21
CA ASP A 80 -19.65 2.37 -0.62
C ASP A 80 -18.91 2.09 0.69
N VAL A 81 -17.74 2.71 0.86
CA VAL A 81 -16.96 2.70 2.11
C VAL A 81 -16.80 4.14 2.58
N PRO A 82 -17.80 4.70 3.29
CA PRO A 82 -17.88 6.12 3.59
C PRO A 82 -16.80 6.61 4.56
N ASN A 83 -16.19 5.71 5.32
CA ASN A 83 -15.13 6.04 6.28
C ASN A 83 -13.78 5.50 5.83
N LEU A 84 -12.72 6.22 6.16
CA LEU A 84 -11.36 5.75 5.98
C LEU A 84 -11.08 4.61 6.95
N VAL A 85 -10.67 3.46 6.43
CA VAL A 85 -10.38 2.26 7.23
C VAL A 85 -9.01 1.69 6.85
N SER A 86 -8.35 1.09 7.82
CA SER A 86 -7.16 0.28 7.59
C SER A 86 -7.18 -0.92 8.54
N TRP A 87 -6.27 -1.86 8.38
CA TRP A 87 -6.08 -2.89 9.41
C TRP A 87 -4.93 -2.55 10.38
N ALA A 88 -4.21 -1.46 10.14
CA ALA A 88 -3.11 -1.05 11.00
C ALA A 88 -3.65 -0.61 12.36
N ASP A 89 -2.94 -1.06 13.39
CA ASP A 89 -3.17 -0.87 14.81
C ASP A 89 -4.63 -1.13 15.31
N THR A 90 -4.91 -0.76 16.55
CA THR A 90 -6.18 -1.08 17.22
C THR A 90 -7.34 -0.22 16.71
N GLU A 91 -7.05 1.00 16.28
CA GLU A 91 -8.04 1.99 15.83
C GLU A 91 -8.63 1.68 14.46
N ARG A 92 -7.92 0.91 13.63
CA ARG A 92 -8.36 0.54 12.28
C ARG A 92 -8.71 1.72 11.38
N ASP A 93 -8.02 2.85 11.58
CA ASP A 93 -8.16 4.10 10.83
C ASP A 93 -6.82 4.53 10.18
N LEU A 94 -6.66 5.80 9.85
CA LEU A 94 -5.42 6.33 9.27
C LEU A 94 -4.45 6.90 10.31
N SER A 95 -4.70 6.76 11.60
CA SER A 95 -3.89 7.40 12.64
C SER A 95 -2.46 6.86 12.73
N ALA A 96 -2.19 5.67 12.18
CA ALA A 96 -0.83 5.16 12.01
C ALA A 96 0.02 6.01 11.05
N TRP A 97 -0.60 6.70 10.08
CA TRP A 97 0.07 7.55 9.07
C TRP A 97 -0.14 9.04 9.29
N LEU A 98 -1.24 9.45 9.90
CA LEU A 98 -1.68 10.85 10.02
C LEU A 98 -2.08 11.22 11.45
N GLY A 99 -1.68 10.45 12.46
CA GLY A 99 -2.14 10.58 13.84
C GLY A 99 -1.38 11.59 14.68
N ASN A 100 -0.25 12.14 14.22
CA ASN A 100 0.53 13.08 15.00
C ASN A 100 0.94 14.34 14.20
N PRO A 101 1.38 15.42 14.88
CA PRO A 101 1.74 16.67 14.24
C PRO A 101 2.88 16.55 13.20
N MET A 102 3.84 15.66 13.39
CA MET A 102 4.94 15.45 12.42
C MET A 102 4.41 14.91 11.11
N GLN A 103 3.59 13.86 11.17
CA GLN A 103 2.95 13.24 10.01
C GLN A 103 2.07 14.25 9.27
N HIS A 104 1.25 15.00 10.01
CA HIS A 104 0.39 16.03 9.43
C HIS A 104 1.21 17.14 8.76
N ASN A 105 2.27 17.63 9.40
CA ASN A 105 3.15 18.64 8.81
C ASN A 105 3.83 18.14 7.54
N ALA A 106 4.39 16.91 7.58
CA ALA A 106 5.07 16.31 6.45
C ALA A 106 4.16 16.21 5.21
N ILE A 107 2.93 15.71 5.36
CA ILE A 107 2.01 15.55 4.24
C ILE A 107 1.52 16.91 3.69
N VAL A 108 1.24 17.86 4.56
CA VAL A 108 0.81 19.19 4.15
C VAL A 108 1.92 19.91 3.37
N GLU A 109 3.14 19.90 3.87
CA GLU A 109 4.29 20.51 3.18
C GLU A 109 4.60 19.81 1.85
N LEU A 110 4.46 18.48 1.79
CA LEU A 110 4.64 17.71 0.56
C LEU A 110 3.64 18.14 -0.54
N TYR A 111 2.36 18.24 -0.20
CA TYR A 111 1.34 18.59 -1.19
C TYR A 111 1.30 20.08 -1.55
N LYS A 112 1.89 20.97 -0.75
CA LYS A 112 2.12 22.38 -1.15
C LYS A 112 3.01 22.51 -2.39
N LEU A 113 3.86 21.51 -2.67
CA LEU A 113 4.73 21.51 -3.85
C LEU A 113 4.05 21.00 -5.12
N GLU A 114 2.83 20.47 -5.05
CA GLU A 114 2.16 19.80 -6.16
C GLU A 114 2.07 20.68 -7.42
N SER A 115 1.58 21.90 -7.28
CA SER A 115 1.36 22.80 -8.42
C SER A 115 2.66 23.15 -9.11
N ILE A 116 3.65 23.62 -8.35
CA ILE A 116 4.94 24.04 -8.90
C ILE A 116 5.67 22.88 -9.57
N ILE A 117 5.65 21.67 -9.01
CA ILE A 117 6.31 20.50 -9.59
C ILE A 117 5.66 20.05 -10.90
N LYS A 118 4.33 20.15 -10.97
CA LYS A 118 3.60 19.81 -12.20
C LYS A 118 3.82 20.87 -13.30
N GLU A 119 3.90 22.14 -12.95
CA GLU A 119 4.16 23.25 -13.85
C GLU A 119 5.57 23.20 -14.45
N LEU A 120 6.60 22.95 -13.65
CA LEU A 120 7.99 22.85 -14.08
C LEU A 120 8.25 21.71 -15.07
N SER A 121 7.37 20.72 -15.17
CA SER A 121 7.48 19.55 -16.06
C SER A 121 8.85 18.83 -15.97
N ASN A 122 9.54 18.94 -14.83
CA ASN A 122 10.83 18.32 -14.58
C ASN A 122 10.62 16.87 -14.09
N SER A 123 10.99 15.89 -14.90
CA SER A 123 10.76 14.48 -14.63
C SER A 123 11.50 13.96 -13.39
N GLU A 124 12.69 14.50 -13.07
CA GLU A 124 13.44 14.12 -11.88
C GLU A 124 12.76 14.62 -10.61
N MET A 125 12.39 15.91 -10.56
CA MET A 125 11.68 16.50 -9.42
C MET A 125 10.33 15.84 -9.20
N LEU A 126 9.59 15.56 -10.27
CA LEU A 126 8.32 14.83 -10.21
C LEU A 126 8.51 13.42 -9.66
N THR A 127 9.60 12.75 -10.03
CA THR A 127 9.91 11.41 -9.51
C THR A 127 10.24 11.43 -8.02
N ILE A 128 11.03 12.42 -7.57
CA ILE A 128 11.35 12.59 -6.14
C ILE A 128 10.07 12.87 -5.35
N TRP A 129 9.25 13.79 -5.80
CA TRP A 129 7.99 14.14 -5.16
C TRP A 129 7.04 12.94 -5.05
N ARG A 130 6.92 12.12 -6.11
CA ARG A 130 6.12 10.90 -6.10
C ARG A 130 6.67 9.87 -5.11
N ARG A 131 7.99 9.71 -5.00
CA ARG A 131 8.61 8.80 -4.02
C ARG A 131 8.36 9.24 -2.59
N LEU A 132 8.34 10.53 -2.32
CA LEU A 132 8.02 11.07 -1.00
C LEU A 132 6.55 10.84 -0.58
N GLN A 133 5.67 10.45 -1.52
CA GLN A 133 4.28 10.09 -1.21
C GLN A 133 4.13 8.65 -0.72
N GLY A 134 5.20 7.87 -0.67
CA GLY A 134 5.16 6.52 -0.13
C GLY A 134 4.64 6.50 1.30
N SER A 135 3.66 5.63 1.59
CA SER A 135 3.00 5.53 2.90
C SER A 135 3.98 5.22 4.03
N ASP A 136 5.03 4.45 3.75
CA ASP A 136 6.03 4.05 4.73
C ASP A 136 6.74 5.24 5.38
N HIS A 137 6.99 6.32 4.63
CA HIS A 137 7.59 7.53 5.20
C HIS A 137 6.78 8.08 6.36
N PHE A 138 5.45 8.13 6.22
CA PHE A 138 4.54 8.62 7.25
C PHE A 138 4.40 7.60 8.38
N TYR A 139 4.34 6.31 8.05
CA TYR A 139 4.29 5.23 9.03
C TYR A 139 5.52 5.23 9.96
N TYR A 140 6.72 5.47 9.44
CA TYR A 140 7.95 5.57 10.23
C TYR A 140 7.98 6.76 11.21
N MET A 141 7.13 7.78 10.98
CA MET A 141 6.93 8.90 11.90
C MET A 141 5.89 8.62 12.98
N CYS A 142 5.25 7.44 12.98
CA CYS A 142 4.25 7.07 13.97
C CYS A 142 4.86 6.97 15.36
N THR A 143 4.14 7.50 16.36
CA THR A 143 4.55 7.47 17.78
C THR A 143 3.76 6.47 18.62
N LYS A 144 2.94 5.64 17.99
CA LYS A 144 2.06 4.66 18.65
C LYS A 144 2.76 3.31 18.87
N TYR A 145 3.92 3.29 19.51
CA TYR A 145 4.74 2.09 19.67
C TYR A 145 4.08 0.92 20.42
N PHE A 146 2.98 1.17 21.13
CA PHE A 146 2.36 0.17 22.00
C PHE A 146 1.02 -0.36 21.50
N ALA A 147 0.46 0.24 20.46
CA ALA A 147 -0.87 -0.12 19.98
C ALA A 147 -0.88 -1.37 19.09
N ASP A 148 0.26 -1.73 18.49
CA ASP A 148 0.37 -2.76 17.46
C ASP A 148 1.60 -3.69 17.65
N GLY A 149 2.00 -3.94 18.90
CA GLY A 149 2.97 -4.97 19.24
C GLY A 149 4.33 -4.85 18.55
N ASP A 150 4.93 -3.65 18.52
CA ASP A 150 6.23 -3.37 17.91
C ASP A 150 6.28 -3.39 16.36
N VAL A 151 5.18 -3.56 15.65
CA VAL A 151 5.17 -3.57 14.16
C VAL A 151 5.77 -2.28 13.60
N HIS A 152 5.41 -1.13 14.16
CA HIS A 152 5.99 0.16 13.78
C HIS A 152 7.50 0.22 13.93
N LYS A 153 8.06 -0.47 14.93
CA LYS A 153 9.49 -0.54 15.19
C LYS A 153 10.18 -1.56 14.30
N TYR A 154 9.53 -2.68 14.03
CA TYR A 154 10.10 -3.78 13.27
C TYR A 154 10.48 -3.38 11.85
N PHE A 155 9.60 -2.66 11.15
CA PHE A 155 9.83 -2.22 9.78
C PHE A 155 10.51 -0.85 9.67
N ASN A 156 10.73 -0.13 10.77
CA ASN A 156 11.28 1.21 10.74
C ASN A 156 12.82 1.17 10.59
N PRO A 157 13.39 1.69 9.50
CA PRO A 157 14.84 1.76 9.30
C PRO A 157 15.51 2.82 10.17
N TYR A 158 14.74 3.67 10.86
CA TYR A 158 15.23 4.75 11.70
C TYR A 158 15.21 4.35 13.18
N ASN A 159 16.09 4.94 13.98
CA ASN A 159 16.14 4.70 15.42
C ASN A 159 14.96 5.33 16.17
N SER A 160 14.33 6.34 15.59
CA SER A 160 13.18 7.01 16.18
C SER A 160 12.26 7.62 15.09
N PRO A 161 10.97 7.87 15.40
CA PRO A 161 10.08 8.64 14.53
C PRO A 161 10.57 10.05 14.24
N TYR A 162 11.31 10.65 15.17
CA TYR A 162 11.89 11.98 15.00
C TYR A 162 12.99 11.99 13.95
N ASP A 163 13.84 10.96 13.93
CA ASP A 163 14.88 10.82 12.89
C ASP A 163 14.24 10.64 11.51
N SER A 164 13.17 9.85 11.42
CA SER A 164 12.40 9.70 10.19
C SER A 164 11.85 11.05 9.70
N PHE A 165 11.22 11.82 10.60
CA PHE A 165 10.67 13.13 10.27
C PHE A 165 11.77 14.11 9.82
N ILE A 166 12.89 14.20 10.54
CA ILE A 166 14.00 15.08 10.18
C ILE A 166 14.56 14.73 8.80
N ASN A 167 14.80 13.44 8.53
CA ASN A 167 15.31 13.01 7.22
C ASN A 167 14.33 13.30 6.09
N PHE A 168 13.03 13.03 6.31
CA PHE A 168 11.99 13.34 5.34
C PHE A 168 11.94 14.83 5.02
N MET A 169 11.89 15.69 6.04
CA MET A 169 11.82 17.14 5.88
C MET A 169 13.08 17.70 5.21
N ASN A 170 14.26 17.16 5.49
CA ASN A 170 15.50 17.56 4.81
C ASN A 170 15.44 17.29 3.30
N VAL A 171 14.92 16.13 2.90
CA VAL A 171 14.74 15.79 1.48
C VAL A 171 13.68 16.68 0.84
N LEU A 172 12.57 16.91 1.54
CA LEU A 172 11.49 17.76 1.05
C LEU A 172 11.93 19.23 0.89
N ASP A 173 12.66 19.77 1.85
CA ASP A 173 13.19 21.14 1.79
C ASP A 173 14.21 21.30 0.66
N ASN A 174 15.07 20.30 0.44
CA ASN A 174 15.95 20.30 -0.72
C ASN A 174 15.16 20.33 -2.04
N LEU A 175 14.12 19.50 -2.17
CA LEU A 175 13.25 19.51 -3.34
C LEU A 175 12.58 20.87 -3.53
N LYS A 176 12.06 21.47 -2.45
CA LYS A 176 11.45 22.80 -2.46
C LYS A 176 12.39 23.89 -2.97
N LEU A 177 13.62 23.91 -2.48
CA LEU A 177 14.65 24.86 -2.94
C LEU A 177 14.94 24.69 -4.44
N ARG A 178 15.09 23.45 -4.91
CA ARG A 178 15.30 23.14 -6.33
C ARG A 178 14.14 23.59 -7.21
N CYS A 179 12.89 23.44 -6.74
CA CYS A 179 11.70 23.93 -7.46
C CYS A 179 11.69 25.45 -7.54
N LEU A 180 12.04 26.14 -6.46
CA LEU A 180 12.12 27.61 -6.45
C LEU A 180 13.21 28.14 -7.42
N ASP A 181 14.38 27.54 -7.38
CA ASP A 181 15.48 27.91 -8.29
C ASP A 181 15.11 27.71 -9.77
N ALA A 182 14.48 26.57 -10.09
CA ALA A 182 14.02 26.29 -11.45
C ALA A 182 12.96 27.29 -11.92
N SER A 183 11.96 27.62 -11.08
CA SER A 183 10.95 28.63 -11.39
C SER A 183 11.54 30.02 -11.64
N MET A 184 12.54 30.43 -10.86
CA MET A 184 13.21 31.71 -11.07
C MET A 184 13.97 31.74 -12.40
N GLN A 185 14.62 30.64 -12.78
CA GLN A 185 15.33 30.54 -14.06
C GLN A 185 14.38 30.59 -15.26
N GLU A 186 13.25 29.91 -15.19
CA GLU A 186 12.21 29.97 -16.23
C GLU A 186 11.60 31.39 -16.35
N GLY A 187 11.27 32.03 -15.22
CA GLY A 187 10.81 33.42 -15.20
C GLY A 187 11.83 34.41 -15.78
N GLN A 188 13.11 34.24 -15.54
CA GLN A 188 14.18 35.04 -16.13
C GLN A 188 14.38 34.78 -17.63
N ALA A 189 14.15 33.54 -18.08
CA ALA A 189 14.23 33.19 -19.49
C ALA A 189 13.15 33.87 -20.32
N VAL A 190 11.92 33.97 -19.79
CA VAL A 190 10.82 34.70 -20.44
C VAL A 190 11.10 36.19 -20.56
N VAL A 191 11.69 36.81 -19.53
CA VAL A 191 12.04 38.24 -19.54
C VAL A 191 13.19 38.55 -20.51
N LYS A 192 14.07 37.60 -20.78
CA LYS A 192 15.17 37.78 -21.78
C LYS A 192 14.74 37.58 -23.24
N THR A 193 13.54 37.05 -23.46
CA THR A 193 13.01 36.74 -24.81
C THR A 193 12.03 37.83 -25.30
N ILE A 194 11.71 38.84 -24.46
CA ILE A 194 10.95 40.05 -24.78
C ILE A 194 11.93 41.23 -24.95
#